data_a21dbc55154a54b0ecd3b5c2f442ae2d
#
_entry.id   a21dbc55154a54b0ecd3b5c2f442ae2d
#
_cell.length_a   1.000
_cell.length_b   1.000
_cell.length_c   1.000
_cell.angle_alpha   90.00
_cell.angle_beta   90.00
_cell.angle_gamma   90.00
#
_symmetry.space_group_name_H-M   'P 1'
#
loop_
_entity.id
_entity.type
_entity.pdbx_description
1 polymer ?
#
loop_
_entity_poly.entity_id
_entity_poly.type
_entity_poly.pdbx_seq_one_letter_code
_entity_poly.pdbx_strand_id
1 'polypeptide(L)'
;MPRMPSRHDVVLLAMLAAMLATTAPLAQTGSNTMYNPYQMLGGWAMLPDGVSWGAVIGIIPDGEGGTWVHHRSEPPIMHFDSTGTVVETFGEGMFVMAHGFCRDHDGNFWAGDSGPFRDDPRTAGRGYQFFKFSPDGELLMTLGQAGVSRAGRDTFIAPTACVVAPNGDIMIADGHDPRPATSQQDGDRVVRYTTDGEFVDAWGQQGSGPGEFDGPHALAYDSQGRLFVADRSNNRVQIFDAHMNFVDDWRHFGRPSGVAILADDRLFVADSESGRMIFGELRNPGWKNGVRFGSARDGSLQGFIDGTDPEGLAVDELGNVWAGLTSTPILQKWVEP
;
A
#
# COMPACT_ATOMS: atom_id res chain seq x y z
N MET A 1 25.16 22.70 -66.35
CA MET A 1 26.17 22.26 -65.36
C MET A 1 25.75 22.83 -64.00
N PRO A 2 25.27 22.06 -63.07
CA PRO A 2 24.98 22.51 -61.73
C PRO A 2 26.24 22.48 -60.83
N ARG A 3 26.46 23.54 -60.09
CA ARG A 3 27.57 23.72 -59.17
C ARG A 3 27.39 22.78 -57.93
N MET A 4 28.46 22.05 -57.56
CA MET A 4 28.55 21.31 -56.30
C MET A 4 28.64 22.28 -55.11
N PRO A 5 28.01 21.96 -53.98
CA PRO A 5 28.15 22.75 -52.75
C PRO A 5 29.50 22.49 -52.09
N SER A 6 30.06 23.52 -51.47
CA SER A 6 31.37 23.53 -50.82
C SER A 6 31.37 22.79 -49.47
N ARG A 7 32.54 22.25 -49.09
CA ARG A 7 32.80 21.42 -47.92
C ARG A 7 32.70 22.10 -46.54
N HIS A 8 32.01 23.22 -46.41
CA HIS A 8 31.94 24.00 -45.13
C HIS A 8 30.59 23.92 -44.39
N ASP A 9 29.57 23.24 -44.93
CA ASP A 9 28.22 23.22 -44.31
C ASP A 9 27.89 21.92 -43.54
N VAL A 10 28.86 21.08 -43.21
CA VAL A 10 28.64 19.77 -42.58
C VAL A 10 29.15 19.69 -41.11
N VAL A 11 29.58 20.80 -40.50
CA VAL A 11 30.19 20.74 -39.16
C VAL A 11 29.32 21.37 -38.05
N LEU A 12 28.08 21.76 -38.31
CA LEU A 12 27.24 22.42 -37.28
C LEU A 12 25.97 21.63 -36.86
N LEU A 13 25.88 20.34 -37.06
CA LEU A 13 24.72 19.52 -36.63
C LEU A 13 25.06 18.32 -35.75
N ALA A 14 26.23 18.32 -35.09
CA ALA A 14 26.67 17.17 -34.25
C ALA A 14 27.01 17.52 -32.80
N MET A 15 26.51 18.63 -32.24
CA MET A 15 26.75 18.98 -30.83
C MET A 15 25.52 19.48 -30.09
N LEU A 16 24.35 18.84 -30.24
CA LEU A 16 23.18 19.10 -29.39
C LEU A 16 22.45 17.80 -28.95
N ALA A 17 23.17 16.72 -28.77
CA ALA A 17 22.57 15.44 -28.31
C ALA A 17 23.39 14.78 -27.20
N ALA A 18 23.93 15.55 -26.25
CA ALA A 18 24.68 14.98 -25.13
C ALA A 18 24.58 15.84 -23.86
N MET A 19 23.36 16.22 -23.45
CA MET A 19 23.10 16.75 -22.09
C MET A 19 21.66 16.41 -21.63
N LEU A 20 21.31 15.13 -21.62
CA LEU A 20 20.12 14.63 -20.97
C LEU A 20 20.40 13.22 -20.41
N ALA A 21 21.32 13.11 -19.50
CA ALA A 21 21.46 11.94 -18.64
C ALA A 21 22.40 12.30 -17.49
N THR A 22 21.91 12.57 -16.32
CA THR A 22 22.50 12.27 -15.00
C THR A 22 21.99 13.22 -13.89
N THR A 23 20.69 13.32 -13.68
CA THR A 23 20.16 13.93 -12.46
C THR A 23 19.45 12.93 -11.52
N ALA A 24 19.24 11.69 -11.96
CA ALA A 24 18.56 10.66 -11.17
C ALA A 24 19.34 10.15 -9.93
N PRO A 25 20.68 9.99 -9.92
CA PRO A 25 21.37 9.40 -8.76
C PRO A 25 21.43 10.30 -7.52
N LEU A 26 21.46 11.63 -7.68
CA LEU A 26 21.63 12.56 -6.56
C LEU A 26 20.37 12.79 -5.74
N ALA A 27 19.21 12.77 -6.39
CA ALA A 27 17.92 12.86 -5.69
C ALA A 27 17.63 11.58 -4.86
N GLN A 28 18.06 10.44 -5.35
CA GLN A 28 17.88 9.13 -4.74
C GLN A 28 18.65 8.96 -3.44
N THR A 29 19.93 9.37 -3.41
CA THR A 29 20.76 9.31 -2.19
C THR A 29 20.32 10.31 -1.12
N GLY A 30 19.79 11.46 -1.50
CA GLY A 30 19.31 12.49 -0.59
C GLY A 30 18.11 12.01 0.26
N SER A 31 17.18 11.23 -0.32
CA SER A 31 15.99 10.76 0.40
C SER A 31 16.28 9.70 1.47
N ASN A 32 17.41 8.98 1.37
CA ASN A 32 17.83 7.97 2.34
C ASN A 32 18.47 8.53 3.62
N THR A 33 18.74 9.84 3.68
CA THR A 33 19.47 10.53 4.76
C THR A 33 18.73 11.77 5.26
N MET A 34 17.43 11.86 4.97
CA MET A 34 16.62 12.98 5.43
C MET A 34 16.43 12.95 6.95
N TYR A 35 16.04 14.08 7.50
CA TYR A 35 15.76 14.24 8.92
C TYR A 35 14.65 13.28 9.39
N ASN A 36 14.86 12.66 10.55
CA ASN A 36 13.88 11.85 11.26
C ASN A 36 13.57 12.47 12.62
N PRO A 37 12.39 13.10 12.80
CA PRO A 37 11.94 13.61 14.09
C PRO A 37 11.36 12.53 14.99
N TYR A 38 11.00 11.35 14.47
CA TYR A 38 10.26 10.32 15.17
C TYR A 38 11.15 9.46 16.05
N GLN A 39 10.61 9.03 17.18
CA GLN A 39 11.20 8.05 18.07
C GLN A 39 10.28 6.85 18.23
N MET A 40 10.84 5.63 18.17
CA MET A 40 10.06 4.41 18.38
C MET A 40 9.73 4.25 19.85
N LEU A 41 8.45 4.08 20.15
CA LEU A 41 7.95 3.72 21.47
C LEU A 41 8.01 2.19 21.64
N GLY A 42 9.09 1.71 22.26
CA GLY A 42 9.31 0.26 22.41
C GLY A 42 8.32 -0.39 23.37
N GLY A 43 7.86 -1.59 23.02
CA GLY A 43 7.05 -2.43 23.90
C GLY A 43 5.64 -1.91 24.15
N TRP A 44 5.11 -1.05 23.30
CA TRP A 44 3.76 -0.50 23.45
C TRP A 44 2.68 -1.58 23.30
N ALA A 45 2.73 -2.39 22.24
CA ALA A 45 1.74 -3.44 21.99
C ALA A 45 2.02 -4.69 22.83
N MET A 46 1.12 -5.05 23.71
CA MET A 46 1.21 -6.21 24.60
C MET A 46 0.24 -7.30 24.16
N LEU A 47 0.78 -8.39 23.62
CA LEU A 47 -0.03 -9.55 23.22
C LEU A 47 -0.45 -10.36 24.44
N PRO A 48 -1.65 -10.99 24.42
CA PRO A 48 -2.06 -11.96 25.43
C PRO A 48 -1.14 -13.20 25.44
N ASP A 49 -1.12 -13.91 26.56
CA ASP A 49 -0.38 -15.16 26.70
C ASP A 49 -0.79 -16.18 25.62
N GLY A 50 0.21 -16.74 24.96
CA GLY A 50 0.02 -17.74 23.90
C GLY A 50 -0.30 -17.15 22.51
N VAL A 51 -0.52 -15.86 22.39
CA VAL A 51 -0.66 -15.17 21.10
C VAL A 51 0.70 -14.73 20.57
N SER A 52 0.91 -14.87 19.28
CA SER A 52 2.14 -14.44 18.60
C SER A 52 1.80 -13.56 17.39
N TRP A 53 2.65 -12.58 17.13
CA TRP A 53 2.53 -11.79 15.91
C TRP A 53 2.67 -12.65 14.66
N GLY A 54 1.71 -12.53 13.72
CA GLY A 54 1.93 -12.75 12.30
C GLY A 54 2.30 -11.43 11.62
N ALA A 55 2.63 -11.47 10.35
CA ALA A 55 2.89 -10.26 9.56
C ALA A 55 1.77 -9.24 9.72
N VAL A 56 2.08 -8.03 10.17
CA VAL A 56 1.11 -6.96 10.44
C VAL A 56 0.93 -6.13 9.18
N ILE A 57 -0.30 -6.14 8.64
CA ILE A 57 -0.59 -5.53 7.33
C ILE A 57 -1.59 -4.38 7.44
N GLY A 58 -2.70 -4.58 8.15
CA GLY A 58 -3.75 -3.58 8.30
C GLY A 58 -3.68 -2.91 9.66
N ILE A 59 -3.81 -1.59 9.69
CA ILE A 59 -3.76 -0.81 10.92
C ILE A 59 -4.79 0.32 10.79
N ILE A 60 -5.64 0.49 11.81
CA ILE A 60 -6.63 1.57 11.86
C ILE A 60 -6.57 2.18 13.26
N PRO A 61 -6.00 3.39 13.45
CA PRO A 61 -6.08 4.12 14.71
C PRO A 61 -7.53 4.29 15.14
N ASP A 62 -7.81 4.12 16.45
CA ASP A 62 -9.16 4.19 16.99
C ASP A 62 -9.64 5.61 17.32
N GLY A 63 -8.74 6.60 17.27
CA GLY A 63 -9.00 7.98 17.66
C GLY A 63 -8.88 8.24 19.18
N GLU A 64 -8.65 7.19 19.98
CA GLU A 64 -8.55 7.26 21.45
C GLU A 64 -7.13 6.94 21.96
N GLY A 65 -6.16 6.82 21.03
CA GLY A 65 -4.74 6.53 21.28
C GLY A 65 -4.38 5.06 21.19
N GLY A 66 -5.34 4.19 20.92
CA GLY A 66 -5.20 2.79 20.57
C GLY A 66 -5.27 2.53 19.07
N THR A 67 -5.41 1.26 18.68
CA THR A 67 -5.46 0.89 17.25
C THR A 67 -6.03 -0.50 17.02
N TRP A 68 -6.73 -0.66 15.91
CA TRP A 68 -7.09 -1.94 15.34
C TRP A 68 -5.99 -2.46 14.44
N VAL A 69 -5.74 -3.76 14.49
CA VAL A 69 -4.68 -4.43 13.72
C VAL A 69 -5.23 -5.66 13.02
N HIS A 70 -4.90 -5.79 11.72
CA HIS A 70 -5.13 -7.00 10.94
C HIS A 70 -3.80 -7.64 10.59
N HIS A 71 -3.58 -8.89 11.02
CA HIS A 71 -2.30 -9.58 10.87
C HIS A 71 -2.45 -11.06 10.48
N ARG A 72 -1.35 -11.69 10.07
CA ARG A 72 -1.32 -13.06 9.53
C ARG A 72 -1.09 -14.11 10.62
N SER A 73 -1.81 -14.02 11.75
CA SER A 73 -1.86 -15.02 12.83
C SER A 73 -3.23 -15.01 13.49
N GLU A 74 -3.44 -15.85 14.47
CA GLU A 74 -4.70 -15.91 15.23
C GLU A 74 -4.54 -15.25 16.60
N PRO A 75 -5.54 -14.48 17.05
CA PRO A 75 -6.71 -13.99 16.30
C PRO A 75 -6.30 -12.95 15.25
N PRO A 76 -6.90 -12.92 14.03
CA PRO A 76 -6.41 -12.14 12.91
C PRO A 76 -6.69 -10.64 13.02
N ILE A 77 -7.73 -10.25 13.72
CA ILE A 77 -8.06 -8.84 14.00
C ILE A 77 -8.06 -8.63 15.50
N MET A 78 -7.30 -7.63 15.95
CA MET A 78 -7.16 -7.27 17.36
C MET A 78 -7.32 -5.77 17.57
N HIS A 79 -8.03 -5.38 18.62
CA HIS A 79 -8.09 -4.01 19.12
C HIS A 79 -7.17 -3.84 20.32
N PHE A 80 -6.24 -2.91 20.20
CA PHE A 80 -5.38 -2.47 21.28
C PHE A 80 -5.90 -1.13 21.83
N ASP A 81 -6.11 -1.03 23.12
CA ASP A 81 -6.45 0.22 23.79
C ASP A 81 -5.23 1.19 23.82
N SER A 82 -5.43 2.38 24.38
CA SER A 82 -4.37 3.41 24.50
C SER A 82 -3.16 2.97 25.34
N THR A 83 -3.30 1.92 26.16
CA THR A 83 -2.19 1.34 26.94
C THR A 83 -1.43 0.26 26.18
N GLY A 84 -1.92 -0.15 25.00
CA GLY A 84 -1.36 -1.23 24.19
C GLY A 84 -1.80 -2.64 24.63
N THR A 85 -2.91 -2.71 25.40
CA THR A 85 -3.50 -3.98 25.82
C THR A 85 -4.57 -4.40 24.82
N VAL A 86 -4.62 -5.69 24.44
CA VAL A 86 -5.68 -6.23 23.58
C VAL A 86 -6.99 -6.31 24.37
N VAL A 87 -8.03 -5.64 23.87
CA VAL A 87 -9.34 -5.57 24.51
C VAL A 87 -10.45 -6.25 23.72
N GLU A 88 -10.24 -6.48 22.41
CA GLU A 88 -11.21 -7.13 21.54
C GLU A 88 -10.52 -7.87 20.41
N THR A 89 -11.14 -8.99 19.94
CA THR A 89 -10.67 -9.78 18.80
C THR A 89 -11.83 -10.37 18.04
N PHE A 90 -11.65 -10.55 16.71
CA PHE A 90 -12.61 -11.28 15.87
C PHE A 90 -11.97 -11.79 14.57
N GLY A 91 -12.75 -12.57 13.79
CA GLY A 91 -12.39 -13.07 12.47
C GLY A 91 -11.57 -14.35 12.48
N GLU A 92 -11.55 -15.09 13.60
CA GLU A 92 -10.78 -16.32 13.77
C GLU A 92 -11.09 -17.37 12.69
N GLY A 93 -10.04 -17.94 12.12
CA GLY A 93 -10.14 -18.99 11.10
C GLY A 93 -10.61 -18.53 9.73
N MET A 94 -10.87 -17.23 9.52
CA MET A 94 -11.43 -16.73 8.26
C MET A 94 -10.38 -16.50 7.18
N PHE A 95 -9.17 -16.08 7.55
CA PHE A 95 -8.16 -15.61 6.60
C PHE A 95 -7.11 -16.67 6.27
N VAL A 96 -6.68 -16.68 5.01
CA VAL A 96 -5.51 -17.42 4.51
C VAL A 96 -4.28 -16.51 4.53
N MET A 97 -4.46 -15.31 4.01
CA MET A 97 -3.43 -14.30 3.86
C MET A 97 -4.05 -12.93 4.14
N ALA A 98 -4.15 -12.57 5.41
CA ALA A 98 -4.62 -11.27 5.85
C ALA A 98 -3.91 -10.15 5.06
N HIS A 99 -4.70 -9.24 4.48
CA HIS A 99 -4.20 -8.08 3.75
C HIS A 99 -5.15 -6.90 3.97
N GLY A 100 -5.39 -5.99 3.14
CA GLY A 100 -6.24 -4.81 3.24
C GLY A 100 -7.11 -4.68 4.50
N PHE A 101 -7.17 -3.49 5.09
CA PHE A 101 -7.99 -3.22 6.25
C PHE A 101 -8.40 -1.75 6.27
N CYS A 102 -9.70 -1.47 6.28
CA CYS A 102 -10.24 -0.12 6.36
C CYS A 102 -11.56 -0.10 7.13
N ARG A 103 -12.05 1.11 7.48
CA ARG A 103 -13.29 1.31 8.24
C ARG A 103 -14.18 2.25 7.47
N ASP A 104 -15.44 1.88 7.26
CA ASP A 104 -16.41 2.74 6.57
C ASP A 104 -17.01 3.83 7.48
N HIS A 105 -17.80 4.73 6.89
CA HIS A 105 -18.38 5.87 7.62
C HIS A 105 -19.41 5.43 8.67
N ASP A 106 -19.96 4.22 8.57
CA ASP A 106 -20.86 3.63 9.56
C ASP A 106 -20.11 2.90 10.67
N GLY A 107 -18.78 2.87 10.58
CA GLY A 107 -17.89 2.23 11.56
C GLY A 107 -17.64 0.75 11.32
N ASN A 108 -18.15 0.17 10.21
CA ASN A 108 -17.90 -1.23 9.87
C ASN A 108 -16.47 -1.41 9.36
N PHE A 109 -15.88 -2.56 9.68
CA PHE A 109 -14.58 -2.95 9.20
C PHE A 109 -14.65 -3.71 7.88
N TRP A 110 -13.71 -3.42 6.99
CA TRP A 110 -13.51 -4.16 5.76
C TRP A 110 -12.12 -4.78 5.79
N ALA A 111 -12.05 -6.11 5.71
CA ALA A 111 -10.82 -6.87 5.85
C ALA A 111 -10.61 -7.81 4.66
N GLY A 112 -9.44 -7.72 4.03
CA GLY A 112 -9.09 -8.46 2.84
C GLY A 112 -8.32 -9.75 3.13
N ASP A 113 -8.51 -10.73 2.26
CA ASP A 113 -7.73 -11.96 2.17
C ASP A 113 -7.18 -12.11 0.75
N SER A 114 -5.87 -11.88 0.58
CA SER A 114 -5.20 -11.97 -0.73
C SER A 114 -5.13 -13.41 -1.27
N GLY A 115 -5.49 -14.40 -0.44
CA GLY A 115 -5.37 -15.81 -0.78
C GLY A 115 -3.92 -16.33 -0.78
N PRO A 116 -3.72 -17.63 -1.02
CA PRO A 116 -2.41 -18.25 -0.94
C PRO A 116 -1.51 -17.85 -2.13
N PHE A 117 -0.25 -17.50 -1.88
CA PHE A 117 0.76 -17.28 -2.93
C PHE A 117 1.38 -18.57 -3.48
N ARG A 118 1.12 -19.70 -2.82
CA ARG A 118 1.61 -21.02 -3.21
C ARG A 118 0.51 -22.05 -3.03
N ASP A 119 0.53 -23.06 -3.86
CA ASP A 119 -0.38 -24.20 -3.69
C ASP A 119 -0.13 -24.86 -2.32
N ASP A 120 -1.11 -24.75 -1.44
CA ASP A 120 -1.16 -25.43 -0.15
C ASP A 120 -2.51 -26.13 -0.02
N PRO A 121 -2.57 -27.45 0.05
CA PRO A 121 -3.84 -28.17 0.20
C PRO A 121 -4.68 -27.72 1.40
N ARG A 122 -4.06 -27.15 2.43
CA ARG A 122 -4.75 -26.63 3.63
C ARG A 122 -5.56 -25.37 3.35
N THR A 123 -5.25 -24.66 2.27
CA THR A 123 -5.90 -23.40 1.85
C THR A 123 -6.78 -23.59 0.62
N ALA A 124 -6.92 -24.82 0.11
CA ALA A 124 -7.72 -25.11 -1.06
C ALA A 124 -9.17 -24.64 -0.89
N GLY A 125 -9.68 -23.91 -1.88
CA GLY A 125 -11.02 -23.34 -1.86
C GLY A 125 -11.22 -22.16 -0.91
N ARG A 126 -10.13 -21.50 -0.46
CA ARG A 126 -10.16 -20.35 0.46
C ARG A 126 -9.39 -19.16 -0.14
N GLY A 127 -9.59 -17.97 0.45
CA GLY A 127 -8.91 -16.74 0.08
C GLY A 127 -9.53 -16.00 -1.10
N TYR A 128 -8.92 -14.90 -1.49
CA TYR A 128 -9.33 -14.00 -2.57
C TYR A 128 -10.66 -13.32 -2.31
N GLN A 129 -10.89 -12.89 -1.07
CA GLN A 129 -12.15 -12.33 -0.59
C GLN A 129 -11.93 -11.05 0.20
N PHE A 130 -12.97 -10.24 0.31
CA PHE A 130 -13.11 -9.15 1.27
C PHE A 130 -14.32 -9.40 2.16
N PHE A 131 -14.16 -9.17 3.45
CA PHE A 131 -15.18 -9.36 4.47
C PHE A 131 -15.56 -8.02 5.08
N LYS A 132 -16.86 -7.76 5.23
CA LYS A 132 -17.38 -6.64 6.01
C LYS A 132 -17.85 -7.14 7.36
N PHE A 133 -17.36 -6.50 8.42
CA PHE A 133 -17.77 -6.80 9.81
C PHE A 133 -18.43 -5.57 10.41
N SER A 134 -19.38 -5.80 11.32
CA SER A 134 -19.93 -4.75 12.18
C SER A 134 -18.85 -4.18 13.10
N PRO A 135 -19.09 -3.03 13.79
CA PRO A 135 -18.19 -2.53 14.83
C PRO A 135 -17.90 -3.56 15.94
N ASP A 136 -18.85 -4.48 16.21
CA ASP A 136 -18.73 -5.54 17.21
C ASP A 136 -18.19 -6.88 16.64
N GLY A 137 -17.60 -6.88 15.42
CA GLY A 137 -16.97 -8.03 14.80
C GLY A 137 -17.91 -9.06 14.19
N GLU A 138 -19.22 -8.78 14.05
CA GLU A 138 -20.16 -9.67 13.34
C GLU A 138 -19.93 -9.63 11.82
N LEU A 139 -19.83 -10.79 11.16
CA LEU A 139 -19.72 -10.84 9.70
C LEU A 139 -21.03 -10.40 9.04
N LEU A 140 -21.01 -9.28 8.33
CA LEU A 140 -22.16 -8.70 7.64
C LEU A 140 -22.21 -9.09 6.16
N MET A 141 -21.03 -9.19 5.50
CA MET A 141 -20.96 -9.41 4.06
C MET A 141 -19.64 -10.05 3.65
N THR A 142 -19.67 -10.75 2.52
CA THR A 142 -18.49 -11.28 1.85
C THR A 142 -18.52 -10.89 0.38
N LEU A 143 -17.43 -10.26 -0.10
CA LEU A 143 -17.16 -10.02 -1.51
C LEU A 143 -16.13 -11.03 -2.02
N GLY A 144 -16.19 -11.37 -3.30
CA GLY A 144 -15.31 -12.37 -3.91
C GLY A 144 -15.80 -13.79 -3.74
N GLN A 145 -15.18 -14.71 -4.47
CA GLN A 145 -15.47 -16.15 -4.44
C GLN A 145 -14.29 -16.91 -3.85
N ALA A 146 -14.53 -17.64 -2.75
CA ALA A 146 -13.49 -18.37 -2.04
C ALA A 146 -12.70 -19.31 -2.98
N GLY A 147 -11.38 -19.19 -2.97
CA GLY A 147 -10.46 -19.99 -3.77
C GLY A 147 -10.44 -19.65 -5.27
N VAL A 148 -11.10 -18.56 -5.70
CA VAL A 148 -11.13 -18.13 -7.10
C VAL A 148 -10.31 -16.86 -7.29
N SER A 149 -9.11 -17.03 -7.88
CA SER A 149 -8.22 -15.91 -8.24
C SER A 149 -8.41 -15.55 -9.72
N ARG A 150 -9.15 -14.49 -10.00
CA ARG A 150 -9.31 -13.89 -11.33
C ARG A 150 -9.94 -12.51 -11.25
N ALA A 151 -9.70 -11.65 -12.26
CA ALA A 151 -10.42 -10.40 -12.40
C ALA A 151 -11.89 -10.65 -12.76
N GLY A 152 -12.81 -10.02 -12.05
CA GLY A 152 -14.25 -10.12 -12.30
C GLY A 152 -15.03 -9.06 -11.52
N ARG A 153 -16.34 -9.02 -11.71
CA ARG A 153 -17.20 -8.13 -10.93
C ARG A 153 -17.49 -8.68 -9.54
N ASP A 154 -17.38 -9.98 -9.38
CA ASP A 154 -17.68 -10.78 -8.20
C ASP A 154 -16.49 -11.63 -7.73
N THR A 155 -15.28 -11.35 -8.24
CA THR A 155 -14.03 -12.05 -7.92
C THR A 155 -12.87 -11.10 -7.86
N PHE A 156 -11.82 -11.48 -7.12
CA PHE A 156 -10.56 -10.77 -7.04
C PHE A 156 -9.40 -11.65 -7.54
N ILE A 157 -8.29 -11.01 -7.91
CA ILE A 157 -7.03 -11.70 -8.24
C ILE A 157 -6.25 -11.99 -6.95
N ALA A 158 -5.95 -10.96 -6.20
CA ALA A 158 -5.31 -10.97 -4.90
C ALA A 158 -5.49 -9.58 -4.26
N PRO A 159 -6.59 -9.33 -3.55
CA PRO A 159 -6.91 -8.00 -3.04
C PRO A 159 -5.93 -7.61 -1.91
N THR A 160 -5.38 -6.40 -1.98
CA THR A 160 -4.26 -5.96 -1.13
C THR A 160 -4.61 -4.85 -0.17
N ALA A 161 -5.49 -3.94 -0.55
CA ALA A 161 -5.82 -2.78 0.27
C ALA A 161 -7.26 -2.35 0.05
N CYS A 162 -7.81 -1.60 1.00
CA CYS A 162 -9.02 -0.84 0.80
C CYS A 162 -8.90 0.58 1.37
N VAL A 163 -9.71 1.48 0.83
CA VAL A 163 -9.95 2.81 1.37
C VAL A 163 -11.39 3.22 1.08
N VAL A 164 -11.97 4.00 1.99
CA VAL A 164 -13.31 4.56 1.80
C VAL A 164 -13.22 5.85 1.00
N ALA A 165 -13.92 5.91 -0.12
CA ALA A 165 -14.00 7.10 -0.95
C ALA A 165 -14.83 8.20 -0.27
N PRO A 166 -14.65 9.49 -0.63
CA PRO A 166 -15.41 10.58 -0.03
C PRO A 166 -16.94 10.45 -0.13
N ASN A 167 -17.44 9.70 -1.12
CA ASN A 167 -18.87 9.40 -1.29
C ASN A 167 -19.36 8.16 -0.52
N GLY A 168 -18.48 7.50 0.25
CA GLY A 168 -18.77 6.31 1.03
C GLY A 168 -18.49 4.99 0.33
N ASP A 169 -18.24 4.95 -0.97
CA ASP A 169 -17.90 3.71 -1.68
C ASP A 169 -16.55 3.14 -1.21
N ILE A 170 -16.39 1.83 -1.39
CA ILE A 170 -15.17 1.12 -1.01
C ILE A 170 -14.30 0.92 -2.26
N MET A 171 -13.09 1.48 -2.23
CA MET A 171 -12.07 1.22 -3.25
C MET A 171 -11.16 0.10 -2.77
N ILE A 172 -10.92 -0.89 -3.62
CA ILE A 172 -10.08 -2.05 -3.31
C ILE A 172 -8.98 -2.14 -4.37
N ALA A 173 -7.72 -2.16 -3.94
CA ALA A 173 -6.59 -2.52 -4.79
C ALA A 173 -6.58 -4.05 -4.95
N ASP A 174 -6.51 -4.52 -6.19
CA ASP A 174 -6.61 -5.94 -6.55
C ASP A 174 -5.47 -6.33 -7.50
N GLY A 175 -4.48 -6.98 -6.95
CA GLY A 175 -3.24 -7.42 -7.60
C GLY A 175 -2.11 -7.47 -6.58
N HIS A 176 -1.27 -8.50 -6.62
CA HIS A 176 -0.15 -8.66 -5.69
C HIS A 176 1.09 -9.26 -6.39
N ASP A 177 2.29 -8.83 -6.01
CA ASP A 177 3.56 -9.43 -6.44
C ASP A 177 4.24 -10.13 -5.24
N PRO A 178 4.54 -11.43 -5.29
CA PRO A 178 4.29 -12.34 -6.42
C PRO A 178 2.81 -12.69 -6.58
N ARG A 179 2.42 -12.89 -7.85
CA ARG A 179 1.06 -13.33 -8.15
C ARG A 179 0.86 -14.78 -7.82
N PRO A 180 -0.36 -15.18 -7.43
CA PRO A 180 -0.72 -16.58 -7.35
C PRO A 180 -0.46 -17.29 -8.70
N ALA A 181 0.10 -18.49 -8.66
CA ALA A 181 0.43 -19.25 -9.89
C ALA A 181 -0.78 -19.54 -10.78
N THR A 182 -2.00 -19.47 -10.21
CA THR A 182 -3.28 -19.67 -10.89
C THR A 182 -3.92 -18.38 -11.38
N SER A 183 -3.38 -17.21 -11.06
CA SER A 183 -3.96 -15.94 -11.48
C SER A 183 -3.81 -15.72 -12.97
N GLN A 184 -4.87 -15.29 -13.62
CA GLN A 184 -4.78 -14.76 -14.98
C GLN A 184 -4.00 -13.45 -14.94
N GLN A 185 -3.13 -13.22 -15.94
CA GLN A 185 -2.21 -12.08 -15.99
C GLN A 185 -2.88 -10.70 -16.21
N ASP A 186 -4.21 -10.64 -16.25
CA ASP A 186 -4.96 -9.51 -16.79
C ASP A 186 -5.61 -8.67 -15.70
N GLY A 187 -4.94 -8.31 -14.62
CA GLY A 187 -5.82 -7.79 -13.65
C GLY A 187 -5.36 -6.92 -12.51
N ASP A 188 -4.16 -6.38 -12.52
CA ASP A 188 -3.81 -5.38 -11.52
C ASP A 188 -4.68 -4.13 -11.71
N ARG A 189 -5.56 -3.89 -10.74
CA ARG A 189 -6.62 -2.89 -10.88
C ARG A 189 -7.00 -2.28 -9.53
N VAL A 190 -7.76 -1.20 -9.58
CA VAL A 190 -8.54 -0.68 -8.45
C VAL A 190 -10.01 -0.92 -8.75
N VAL A 191 -10.73 -1.54 -7.82
CA VAL A 191 -12.15 -1.89 -7.96
C VAL A 191 -12.96 -1.05 -6.99
N ARG A 192 -14.14 -0.60 -7.41
CA ARG A 192 -15.08 0.17 -6.60
C ARG A 192 -16.36 -0.60 -6.35
N TYR A 193 -16.75 -0.67 -5.09
CA TYR A 193 -18.02 -1.22 -4.64
C TYR A 193 -18.77 -0.18 -3.81
N THR A 194 -20.11 -0.26 -3.80
CA THR A 194 -20.90 0.45 -2.79
C THR A 194 -20.72 -0.21 -1.42
N THR A 195 -21.14 0.47 -0.35
CA THR A 195 -21.15 -0.10 1.01
C THR A 195 -22.09 -1.31 1.17
N ASP A 196 -23.04 -1.47 0.23
CA ASP A 196 -23.95 -2.63 0.14
C ASP A 196 -23.39 -3.77 -0.72
N GLY A 197 -22.13 -3.64 -1.21
CA GLY A 197 -21.43 -4.67 -1.94
C GLY A 197 -21.76 -4.74 -3.44
N GLU A 198 -22.43 -3.76 -4.00
CA GLU A 198 -22.69 -3.68 -5.43
C GLU A 198 -21.44 -3.20 -6.18
N PHE A 199 -21.01 -3.95 -7.20
CA PHE A 199 -19.91 -3.54 -8.08
C PHE A 199 -20.31 -2.28 -8.85
N VAL A 200 -19.48 -1.25 -8.77
CA VAL A 200 -19.67 0.01 -9.50
C VAL A 200 -18.79 0.04 -10.74
N ASP A 201 -17.47 -0.05 -10.60
CA ASP A 201 -16.50 0.06 -11.71
C ASP A 201 -15.13 -0.53 -11.32
N ALA A 202 -14.22 -0.64 -12.30
CA ALA A 202 -12.84 -1.03 -12.09
C ALA A 202 -11.92 -0.31 -13.07
N TRP A 203 -10.73 0.10 -12.62
CA TRP A 203 -9.74 0.81 -13.41
C TRP A 203 -8.39 0.14 -13.33
N GLY A 204 -7.63 0.22 -14.39
CA GLY A 204 -6.29 -0.30 -14.51
C GLY A 204 -6.21 -1.65 -15.21
N GLN A 205 -5.00 -2.00 -15.51
CA GLN A 205 -4.55 -3.27 -16.06
C GLN A 205 -3.08 -3.47 -15.67
N GLN A 206 -2.56 -4.67 -15.86
CA GLN A 206 -1.14 -4.89 -15.61
C GLN A 206 -0.27 -4.10 -16.60
N GLY A 207 0.72 -3.38 -16.07
CA GLY A 207 1.66 -2.64 -16.88
C GLY A 207 2.42 -1.58 -16.10
N SER A 208 3.11 -0.68 -16.81
CA SER A 208 3.95 0.38 -16.23
C SER A 208 3.62 1.79 -16.79
N GLY A 209 2.65 1.91 -17.68
CA GLY A 209 2.15 3.18 -18.18
C GLY A 209 1.28 3.94 -17.16
N PRO A 210 0.85 5.17 -17.47
CA PRO A 210 -0.13 5.90 -16.67
C PRO A 210 -1.45 5.13 -16.55
N GLY A 211 -1.93 4.91 -15.32
CA GLY A 211 -3.15 4.15 -15.05
C GLY A 211 -3.01 2.63 -15.19
N GLU A 212 -1.82 2.12 -15.51
CA GLU A 212 -1.48 0.70 -15.42
C GLU A 212 -0.79 0.43 -14.09
N PHE A 213 -0.92 -0.78 -13.56
CA PHE A 213 -0.37 -1.15 -12.25
C PHE A 213 0.47 -2.43 -12.32
N ASP A 214 1.40 -2.57 -11.37
CA ASP A 214 2.09 -3.83 -11.09
C ASP A 214 2.19 -4.00 -9.55
N GLY A 215 1.29 -4.82 -9.00
CA GLY A 215 1.12 -5.01 -7.58
C GLY A 215 0.64 -3.74 -6.85
N PRO A 216 -0.55 -3.19 -7.16
CA PRO A 216 -1.13 -2.08 -6.39
C PRO A 216 -1.36 -2.54 -4.96
N HIS A 217 -0.77 -1.81 -3.97
CA HIS A 217 -0.57 -2.37 -2.64
C HIS A 217 -1.18 -1.55 -1.51
N ALA A 218 -1.37 -0.26 -1.70
CA ALA A 218 -2.05 0.62 -0.74
C ALA A 218 -2.80 1.73 -1.47
N LEU A 219 -3.82 2.25 -0.80
CA LEU A 219 -4.70 3.31 -1.30
C LEU A 219 -4.90 4.36 -0.21
N ALA A 220 -4.90 5.64 -0.58
CA ALA A 220 -5.30 6.74 0.30
C ALA A 220 -5.95 7.87 -0.50
N TYR A 221 -6.83 8.62 0.15
CA TYR A 221 -7.38 9.87 -0.40
C TYR A 221 -6.75 11.07 0.29
N ASP A 222 -6.53 12.15 -0.46
CA ASP A 222 -6.18 13.45 0.10
C ASP A 222 -7.42 14.33 0.36
N SER A 223 -7.21 15.52 0.91
CA SER A 223 -8.27 16.48 1.22
C SER A 223 -9.01 17.02 -0.01
N GLN A 224 -8.45 16.85 -1.23
CA GLN A 224 -9.05 17.24 -2.49
C GLN A 224 -9.83 16.10 -3.16
N GLY A 225 -9.88 14.91 -2.55
CA GLY A 225 -10.51 13.72 -3.10
C GLY A 225 -9.70 13.07 -4.22
N ARG A 226 -8.38 13.33 -4.32
CA ARG A 226 -7.49 12.61 -5.22
C ARG A 226 -7.12 11.26 -4.60
N LEU A 227 -7.16 10.20 -5.41
CA LEU A 227 -6.72 8.87 -4.99
C LEU A 227 -5.23 8.68 -5.25
N PHE A 228 -4.51 8.25 -4.23
CA PHE A 228 -3.10 7.86 -4.28
C PHE A 228 -3.03 6.34 -4.25
N VAL A 229 -2.36 5.75 -5.24
CA VAL A 229 -2.18 4.30 -5.38
C VAL A 229 -0.71 3.96 -5.26
N ALA A 230 -0.35 3.16 -4.26
CA ALA A 230 0.97 2.57 -4.13
C ALA A 230 1.16 1.49 -5.21
N ASP A 231 1.74 1.83 -6.33
CA ASP A 231 2.05 0.93 -7.43
C ASP A 231 3.44 0.31 -7.20
N ARG A 232 3.46 -0.71 -6.30
CA ARG A 232 4.66 -1.18 -5.60
C ARG A 232 5.74 -1.69 -6.53
N SER A 233 5.42 -2.59 -7.46
CA SER A 233 6.42 -3.20 -8.33
C SER A 233 6.94 -2.25 -9.41
N ASN A 234 6.19 -1.18 -9.70
CA ASN A 234 6.64 -0.06 -10.53
C ASN A 234 7.45 1.00 -9.75
N ASN A 235 7.63 0.83 -8.42
CA ASN A 235 8.34 1.76 -7.53
C ASN A 235 7.83 3.19 -7.64
N ARG A 236 6.51 3.38 -7.56
CA ARG A 236 5.87 4.70 -7.68
C ARG A 236 4.56 4.78 -6.89
N VAL A 237 4.17 6.01 -6.57
CA VAL A 237 2.81 6.35 -6.16
C VAL A 237 2.14 7.04 -7.35
N GLN A 238 1.04 6.51 -7.85
CA GLN A 238 0.23 7.17 -8.88
C GLN A 238 -0.89 7.98 -8.24
N ILE A 239 -1.22 9.12 -8.82
CA ILE A 239 -2.25 10.05 -8.34
C ILE A 239 -3.35 10.15 -9.40
N PHE A 240 -4.60 10.01 -8.96
CA PHE A 240 -5.80 10.10 -9.79
C PHE A 240 -6.74 11.17 -9.26
N ASP A 241 -7.47 11.83 -10.15
CA ASP A 241 -8.55 12.74 -9.77
C ASP A 241 -9.81 11.98 -9.30
N ALA A 242 -10.84 12.70 -8.87
CA ALA A 242 -12.10 12.11 -8.39
C ALA A 242 -12.87 11.31 -9.48
N HIS A 243 -12.47 11.41 -10.74
CA HIS A 243 -13.01 10.66 -11.87
C HIS A 243 -12.10 9.52 -12.34
N MET A 244 -11.07 9.20 -11.55
CA MET A 244 -10.05 8.21 -11.88
C MET A 244 -9.23 8.52 -13.13
N ASN A 245 -9.13 9.80 -13.54
CA ASN A 245 -8.16 10.20 -14.53
C ASN A 245 -6.78 10.31 -13.91
N PHE A 246 -5.75 9.80 -14.60
CA PHE A 246 -4.36 9.92 -14.17
C PHE A 246 -3.96 11.42 -14.11
N VAL A 247 -3.35 11.81 -12.98
CA VAL A 247 -2.86 13.18 -12.73
C VAL A 247 -1.33 13.20 -12.76
N ASP A 248 -0.66 12.34 -11.98
CA ASP A 248 0.80 12.34 -11.82
C ASP A 248 1.31 11.00 -11.30
N ASP A 249 2.65 10.77 -11.37
CA ASP A 249 3.31 9.67 -10.68
C ASP A 249 4.57 10.16 -9.94
N TRP A 250 4.75 9.67 -8.70
CA TRP A 250 5.87 10.05 -7.85
C TRP A 250 6.76 8.84 -7.55
N ARG A 251 8.03 8.93 -7.99
CA ARG A 251 9.02 7.84 -7.88
C ARG A 251 10.05 8.05 -6.78
N HIS A 252 9.97 9.15 -6.06
CA HIS A 252 10.94 9.54 -5.03
C HIS A 252 10.54 9.11 -3.61
N PHE A 253 9.49 8.29 -3.48
CA PHE A 253 9.08 7.66 -2.22
C PHE A 253 9.61 6.23 -2.03
N GLY A 254 10.35 5.67 -2.99
CA GLY A 254 10.89 4.32 -2.93
C GLY A 254 9.98 3.28 -3.56
N ARG A 255 9.85 2.10 -2.93
CA ARG A 255 8.98 1.00 -3.34
C ARG A 255 7.78 0.95 -2.39
N PRO A 256 6.67 1.65 -2.69
CA PRO A 256 5.61 1.91 -1.74
C PRO A 256 4.81 0.65 -1.41
N SER A 257 4.81 0.25 -0.14
CA SER A 257 3.99 -0.84 0.40
C SER A 257 2.75 -0.31 1.13
N GLY A 258 2.87 0.82 1.84
CA GLY A 258 1.79 1.51 2.54
C GLY A 258 1.74 2.98 2.19
N VAL A 259 0.54 3.56 2.17
CA VAL A 259 0.32 5.00 2.00
C VAL A 259 -0.73 5.45 3.02
N ALA A 260 -0.43 6.54 3.74
CA ALA A 260 -1.37 7.21 4.63
C ALA A 260 -1.32 8.72 4.38
N ILE A 261 -2.48 9.37 4.36
CA ILE A 261 -2.61 10.81 4.19
C ILE A 261 -3.51 11.35 5.29
N LEU A 262 -3.03 12.35 6.00
CA LEU A 262 -3.81 13.04 7.03
C LEU A 262 -4.71 14.12 6.42
N ALA A 263 -5.69 14.59 7.19
CA ALA A 263 -6.63 15.63 6.75
C ALA A 263 -5.97 16.97 6.37
N ASP A 264 -4.75 17.23 6.83
CA ASP A 264 -3.94 18.38 6.50
C ASP A 264 -3.02 18.17 5.28
N ASP A 265 -3.16 17.04 4.58
CA ASP A 265 -2.38 16.59 3.42
C ASP A 265 -0.92 16.22 3.74
N ARG A 266 -0.58 15.92 5.00
CA ARG A 266 0.68 15.22 5.28
C ARG A 266 0.60 13.80 4.73
N LEU A 267 1.57 13.45 3.90
CA LEU A 267 1.70 12.15 3.23
C LEU A 267 2.78 11.33 3.91
N PHE A 268 2.48 10.07 4.16
CA PHE A 268 3.43 9.06 4.63
C PHE A 268 3.41 7.86 3.68
N VAL A 269 4.58 7.39 3.29
CA VAL A 269 4.76 6.25 2.38
C VAL A 269 5.72 5.25 3.00
N ALA A 270 5.22 4.06 3.30
CA ALA A 270 6.01 2.94 3.78
C ALA A 270 6.70 2.20 2.62
N ASP A 271 7.93 1.81 2.83
CA ASP A 271 8.72 0.99 1.93
C ASP A 271 9.30 -0.19 2.71
N SER A 272 8.80 -1.40 2.46
CA SER A 272 9.22 -2.60 3.18
C SER A 272 10.31 -3.40 2.47
N GLU A 273 10.56 -3.14 1.17
CA GLU A 273 11.34 -4.05 0.34
C GLU A 273 12.60 -3.44 -0.29
N SER A 274 12.71 -2.12 -0.41
CA SER A 274 13.87 -1.49 -1.06
C SER A 274 15.19 -1.91 -0.42
N GLY A 275 16.17 -2.22 -1.27
CA GLY A 275 17.51 -2.67 -0.85
C GLY A 275 17.55 -4.11 -0.33
N ARG A 276 16.46 -4.87 -0.39
CA ARG A 276 16.37 -6.26 0.09
C ARG A 276 16.35 -7.27 -1.05
N MET A 277 16.88 -8.47 -0.77
CA MET A 277 16.74 -9.63 -1.64
C MET A 277 15.40 -10.32 -1.37
N ILE A 278 14.46 -10.21 -2.30
CA ILE A 278 13.13 -10.83 -2.22
C ILE A 278 13.00 -11.81 -3.39
N PHE A 279 12.74 -13.07 -3.11
CA PHE A 279 12.66 -14.15 -4.11
C PHE A 279 13.85 -14.22 -5.09
N GLY A 280 15.05 -13.88 -4.58
CA GLY A 280 16.29 -13.91 -5.37
C GLY A 280 16.57 -12.66 -6.20
N GLU A 281 15.74 -11.63 -6.10
CA GLU A 281 15.93 -10.35 -6.78
C GLU A 281 16.17 -9.21 -5.79
N LEU A 282 17.14 -8.34 -6.10
CA LEU A 282 17.37 -7.13 -5.33
C LEU A 282 16.30 -6.09 -5.69
N ARG A 283 15.41 -5.80 -4.74
CA ARG A 283 14.33 -4.85 -4.95
C ARG A 283 14.82 -3.41 -4.84
N ASN A 284 14.43 -2.58 -5.80
CA ASN A 284 14.67 -1.13 -5.85
C ASN A 284 16.08 -0.72 -5.35
N PRO A 285 17.17 -1.13 -6.03
CA PRO A 285 18.54 -0.93 -5.57
C PRO A 285 18.89 0.55 -5.41
N GLY A 286 19.64 0.87 -4.36
CA GLY A 286 20.03 2.25 -4.03
C GLY A 286 19.05 3.00 -3.13
N TRP A 287 17.89 2.41 -2.86
CA TRP A 287 16.93 2.90 -1.89
C TRP A 287 17.01 2.12 -0.57
N LYS A 288 16.67 2.77 0.55
CA LYS A 288 16.45 2.12 1.84
C LYS A 288 14.95 1.95 2.08
N ASN A 289 14.59 0.85 2.73
CA ASN A 289 13.29 0.70 3.36
C ASN A 289 13.11 1.65 4.56
N GLY A 290 11.86 1.89 4.95
CA GLY A 290 11.48 2.84 5.98
C GLY A 290 10.21 3.60 5.64
N VAL A 291 9.93 4.70 6.33
CA VAL A 291 8.77 5.56 6.03
C VAL A 291 9.24 6.94 5.58
N ARG A 292 8.94 7.31 4.33
CA ARG A 292 9.14 8.67 3.83
C ARG A 292 7.89 9.48 4.05
N PHE A 293 8.04 10.72 4.50
CA PHE A 293 6.91 11.60 4.71
C PHE A 293 7.13 12.97 4.09
N GLY A 294 6.01 13.64 3.78
CA GLY A 294 6.02 14.91 3.09
C GLY A 294 4.61 15.45 2.84
N SER A 295 4.39 16.04 1.68
CA SER A 295 3.14 16.72 1.31
C SER A 295 2.43 15.98 0.17
N ALA A 296 1.14 15.63 0.36
CA ALA A 296 0.30 15.12 -0.71
C ALA A 296 -0.06 16.17 -1.76
N ARG A 297 0.14 17.48 -1.46
CA ARG A 297 -0.22 18.57 -2.38
C ARG A 297 0.70 18.61 -3.59
N ASP A 298 2.01 18.41 -3.37
CA ASP A 298 3.05 18.63 -4.37
C ASP A 298 4.15 17.55 -4.39
N GLY A 299 4.06 16.51 -3.55
CA GLY A 299 5.05 15.44 -3.45
C GLY A 299 6.36 15.84 -2.77
N SER A 300 6.47 17.03 -2.20
CA SER A 300 7.70 17.45 -1.53
C SER A 300 8.00 16.59 -0.31
N LEU A 301 9.24 16.03 -0.24
CA LEU A 301 9.70 15.24 0.89
C LEU A 301 10.12 16.15 2.05
N GLN A 302 9.77 15.76 3.28
CA GLN A 302 10.11 16.47 4.52
C GLN A 302 10.99 15.64 5.44
N GLY A 303 10.92 14.30 5.37
CA GLY A 303 11.74 13.45 6.22
C GLY A 303 11.67 11.97 5.88
N PHE A 304 12.43 11.19 6.67
CA PHE A 304 12.55 9.75 6.50
C PHE A 304 12.75 9.05 7.84
N ILE A 305 11.83 8.18 8.22
CA ILE A 305 11.97 7.29 9.38
C ILE A 305 12.77 6.07 8.93
N ASP A 306 14.04 6.02 9.31
CA ASP A 306 14.97 4.92 9.05
C ASP A 306 14.88 3.87 10.18
N GLY A 307 15.33 2.65 9.92
CA GLY A 307 15.39 1.59 10.92
C GLY A 307 14.08 0.83 11.12
N THR A 308 13.17 0.93 10.16
CA THR A 308 11.93 0.16 10.07
C THR A 308 11.69 -0.31 8.63
N ASP A 309 10.90 -1.39 8.44
CA ASP A 309 10.56 -1.95 7.13
C ASP A 309 9.07 -2.32 7.06
N PRO A 310 8.17 -1.32 7.26
CA PRO A 310 6.74 -1.61 7.39
C PRO A 310 6.08 -1.91 6.05
N GLU A 311 5.18 -2.89 6.06
CA GLU A 311 4.21 -3.13 4.99
C GLU A 311 2.88 -2.47 5.36
N GLY A 312 2.39 -2.68 6.58
CA GLY A 312 1.25 -1.95 7.14
C GLY A 312 1.65 -0.55 7.62
N LEU A 313 0.82 0.46 7.30
CA LEU A 313 1.06 1.84 7.69
C LEU A 313 -0.26 2.53 8.04
N ALA A 314 -0.27 3.20 9.19
CA ALA A 314 -1.29 4.19 9.52
C ALA A 314 -0.65 5.37 10.26
N VAL A 315 -1.34 6.50 10.27
CA VAL A 315 -0.95 7.67 11.04
C VAL A 315 -2.18 8.19 11.75
N ASP A 316 -2.07 8.43 13.05
CA ASP A 316 -3.18 8.97 13.85
C ASP A 316 -3.26 10.50 13.73
N GLU A 317 -4.33 11.09 14.24
CA GLU A 317 -4.60 12.54 14.20
C GLU A 317 -3.53 13.38 14.91
N LEU A 318 -2.80 12.78 15.86
CA LEU A 318 -1.69 13.42 16.56
C LEU A 318 -0.38 13.35 15.72
N GLY A 319 -0.37 12.62 14.61
CA GLY A 319 0.78 12.43 13.76
C GLY A 319 1.67 11.26 14.19
N ASN A 320 1.26 10.41 15.17
CA ASN A 320 2.01 9.20 15.47
C ASN A 320 1.91 8.21 14.33
N VAL A 321 3.04 7.61 13.97
CA VAL A 321 3.13 6.63 12.88
C VAL A 321 3.06 5.21 13.45
N TRP A 322 2.12 4.43 12.93
CA TRP A 322 1.95 3.03 13.24
C TRP A 322 2.49 2.20 12.09
N ALA A 323 3.49 1.37 12.36
CA ALA A 323 4.24 0.61 11.38
C ALA A 323 4.10 -0.89 11.65
N GLY A 324 3.47 -1.60 10.72
CA GLY A 324 3.28 -3.05 10.77
C GLY A 324 4.35 -3.77 9.96
N LEU A 325 5.15 -4.61 10.61
CA LEU A 325 6.26 -5.30 9.99
C LEU A 325 5.87 -6.73 9.60
N THR A 326 6.43 -7.18 8.47
CA THR A 326 6.21 -8.54 7.94
C THR A 326 7.44 -9.43 8.08
N SER A 327 8.64 -8.86 7.96
CA SER A 327 9.89 -9.60 8.02
C SER A 327 10.24 -10.06 9.43
N THR A 328 10.01 -9.20 10.41
CA THR A 328 10.06 -9.49 11.85
C THR A 328 8.71 -9.05 12.41
N PRO A 329 7.70 -9.94 12.39
CA PRO A 329 6.33 -9.56 12.68
C PRO A 329 6.17 -8.85 14.01
N ILE A 330 5.76 -7.59 13.98
CA ILE A 330 5.51 -6.73 15.13
C ILE A 330 4.75 -5.48 14.70
N LEU A 331 4.01 -4.88 15.62
CA LEU A 331 3.49 -3.52 15.52
C LEU A 331 4.44 -2.56 16.23
N GLN A 332 4.89 -1.53 15.52
CA GLN A 332 5.67 -0.42 16.08
C GLN A 332 4.83 0.85 16.12
N LYS A 333 5.00 1.64 17.18
CA LYS A 333 4.46 3.00 17.30
C LYS A 333 5.62 3.98 17.34
N TRP A 334 5.60 4.96 16.45
CA TRP A 334 6.59 6.03 16.35
C TRP A 334 5.93 7.36 16.69
N VAL A 335 6.52 8.12 17.58
CA VAL A 335 5.98 9.39 18.06
C VAL A 335 6.95 10.53 17.76
N GLU A 336 6.42 11.68 17.42
CA GLU A 336 7.19 12.93 17.36
C GLU A 336 7.22 13.53 18.76
N PRO A 337 8.40 13.73 19.39
CA PRO A 337 8.51 14.20 20.77
C PRO A 337 8.05 15.65 21.00
#